data_fcadabcdb4194a7708cbc27bfc1fc2ec
#
_entry.id   fcadabcdb4194a7708cbc27bfc1fc2ec
#
_cell.length_a   1.000
_cell.length_b   1.000
_cell.length_c   1.000
_cell.angle_alpha   90.00
_cell.angle_beta   90.00
_cell.angle_gamma   90.00
#
_symmetry.space_group_name_H-M   'P 1'
#
loop_
_entity.id
_entity.type
_entity.pdbx_description
1 polymer ?
#
loop_
_entity_poly.entity_id
_entity_poly.type
_entity_poly.pdbx_seq_one_letter_code
_entity_poly.pdbx_strand_id
1 'polypeptide(L)'
;MIPFNLKKSESLRRMVGQMILAGFQGKKFSEKSEISKWIKSYNIGGVLLYDLEMTQFPPGKRNIESPEQVKQLTEDLQRISQTPLLIGVDQEGGIVNRLTPEYGFPKFPSWHEIGKLNDTEKTRAFSLVVANTLQQCGINLNLAPVLDIQKNTNSIIGKEGRCISDNPLQTIKHSRIFIEEHWIKQIATSGKHFPGQGSAIQDAHDELTDITDSWIESELHPYVELIKSNHLKMIMTGHVLIKSLDKNYPATLSKKIIGDLLRKKMGFNGVVISDDPVMKAISDNYSWEETLELMVIAGNDIICLGNNLMPYRENLIPESIETIISLVDDGKIPSERIEKSYRRILNMKSMIA
;
A
#
# COMPACT_ATOMS: atom_id res chain seq x y z
N MET A 1 31.87 -14.70 -20.79
CA MET A 1 31.53 -13.33 -20.41
C MET A 1 30.08 -13.05 -20.86
N ILE A 2 29.18 -12.72 -19.94
CA ILE A 2 27.80 -12.31 -20.29
C ILE A 2 27.87 -10.93 -20.96
N PRO A 3 27.22 -10.72 -22.12
CA PRO A 3 27.23 -9.44 -22.81
C PRO A 3 26.77 -8.28 -21.89
N PHE A 4 27.38 -7.11 -22.01
CA PHE A 4 27.09 -5.92 -21.18
C PHE A 4 25.60 -5.54 -21.18
N ASN A 5 24.93 -5.66 -22.32
CA ASN A 5 23.48 -5.38 -22.43
C ASN A 5 22.60 -6.37 -21.65
N LEU A 6 22.97 -7.65 -21.57
CA LEU A 6 22.24 -8.65 -20.79
C LEU A 6 22.34 -8.37 -19.29
N LYS A 7 23.54 -7.96 -18.80
CA LYS A 7 23.71 -7.56 -17.40
C LYS A 7 22.89 -6.31 -17.05
N LYS A 8 22.77 -5.34 -17.96
CA LYS A 8 21.99 -4.12 -17.75
C LYS A 8 20.50 -4.43 -17.70
N SER A 9 19.97 -5.26 -18.61
CA SER A 9 18.57 -5.68 -18.66
C SER A 9 18.19 -6.51 -17.42
N GLU A 10 19.04 -7.43 -16.98
CA GLU A 10 18.81 -8.21 -15.74
C GLU A 10 18.79 -7.31 -14.50
N SER A 11 19.70 -6.33 -14.44
CA SER A 11 19.71 -5.33 -13.37
C SER A 11 18.42 -4.50 -13.36
N LEU A 12 17.94 -4.04 -14.51
CA LEU A 12 16.69 -3.29 -14.63
C LEU A 12 15.50 -4.13 -14.17
N ARG A 13 15.39 -5.38 -14.62
CA ARG A 13 14.31 -6.31 -14.22
C ARG A 13 14.27 -6.48 -12.70
N ARG A 14 15.43 -6.64 -12.06
CA ARG A 14 15.52 -6.77 -10.60
C ARG A 14 15.11 -5.50 -9.86
N MET A 15 15.44 -4.33 -10.40
CA MET A 15 15.02 -3.04 -9.83
C MET A 15 13.51 -2.83 -9.97
N VAL A 16 12.95 -3.11 -11.16
CA VAL A 16 11.51 -3.02 -11.42
C VAL A 16 10.74 -4.02 -10.55
N GLY A 17 11.24 -5.25 -10.40
CA GLY A 17 10.65 -6.24 -9.50
C GLY A 17 10.48 -5.72 -8.08
N GLN A 18 11.49 -4.99 -7.55
CA GLN A 18 11.40 -4.40 -6.21
C GLN A 18 10.30 -3.32 -6.08
N MET A 19 9.83 -2.77 -7.19
CA MET A 19 8.71 -1.82 -7.21
C MET A 19 7.34 -2.51 -7.12
N ILE A 20 7.26 -3.84 -7.07
CA ILE A 20 6.00 -4.58 -7.05
C ILE A 20 5.72 -5.15 -5.66
N LEU A 21 4.54 -4.80 -5.11
CA LEU A 21 3.91 -5.48 -3.97
C LEU A 21 2.78 -6.36 -4.52
N ALA A 22 2.97 -7.67 -4.50
CA ALA A 22 2.12 -8.63 -5.21
C ALA A 22 1.16 -9.40 -4.28
N GLY A 23 -0.15 -9.35 -4.55
CA GLY A 23 -1.09 -10.32 -4.02
C GLY A 23 -0.95 -11.66 -4.74
N PHE A 24 -1.16 -12.76 -4.04
CA PHE A 24 -1.03 -14.12 -4.58
C PHE A 24 -2.08 -15.05 -3.99
N GLN A 25 -2.29 -16.20 -4.62
CA GLN A 25 -3.22 -17.23 -4.15
C GLN A 25 -2.50 -18.32 -3.34
N GLY A 26 -3.20 -18.85 -2.34
CA GLY A 26 -2.75 -19.99 -1.56
C GLY A 26 -2.24 -19.66 -0.16
N LYS A 27 -2.45 -20.62 0.75
CA LYS A 27 -2.14 -20.52 2.19
C LYS A 27 -0.82 -21.19 2.56
N LYS A 28 -0.25 -21.97 1.65
CA LYS A 28 0.98 -22.72 1.88
C LYS A 28 1.97 -22.45 0.78
N PHE A 29 3.22 -22.34 1.16
CA PHE A 29 4.31 -22.22 0.21
C PHE A 29 4.48 -23.49 -0.62
N SER A 30 4.80 -23.32 -1.91
CA SER A 30 5.24 -24.38 -2.81
C SER A 30 6.30 -23.84 -3.75
N GLU A 31 7.37 -24.59 -3.98
CA GLU A 31 8.40 -24.26 -4.96
C GLU A 31 7.87 -24.08 -6.38
N LYS A 32 6.74 -24.73 -6.70
CA LYS A 32 6.09 -24.70 -8.02
C LYS A 32 5.03 -23.58 -8.13
N SER A 33 4.73 -22.86 -7.03
CA SER A 33 3.75 -21.79 -7.04
C SER A 33 4.21 -20.58 -7.86
N GLU A 34 3.26 -19.79 -8.36
CA GLU A 34 3.55 -18.55 -9.08
C GLU A 34 4.35 -17.58 -8.22
N ILE A 35 3.97 -17.43 -6.95
CA ILE A 35 4.69 -16.56 -6.02
C ILE A 35 6.17 -16.95 -5.87
N SER A 36 6.50 -18.26 -5.87
CA SER A 36 7.89 -18.72 -5.86
C SER A 36 8.65 -18.28 -7.12
N LYS A 37 8.01 -18.36 -8.29
CA LYS A 37 8.58 -17.88 -9.55
C LYS A 37 8.82 -16.36 -9.52
N TRP A 38 7.83 -15.59 -9.03
CA TRP A 38 7.95 -14.12 -8.99
C TRP A 38 9.07 -13.67 -8.07
N ILE A 39 9.22 -14.28 -6.89
CA ILE A 39 10.31 -13.99 -5.96
C ILE A 39 11.68 -14.33 -6.58
N LYS A 40 11.83 -15.51 -7.16
CA LYS A 40 13.13 -16.01 -7.67
C LYS A 40 13.53 -15.35 -8.98
N SER A 41 12.59 -15.19 -9.93
CA SER A 41 12.90 -14.75 -11.30
C SER A 41 12.83 -13.23 -11.47
N TYR A 42 11.92 -12.55 -10.76
CA TYR A 42 11.71 -11.10 -10.89
C TYR A 42 12.21 -10.31 -9.69
N ASN A 43 12.58 -10.98 -8.58
CA ASN A 43 13.03 -10.31 -7.36
C ASN A 43 11.98 -9.28 -6.87
N ILE A 44 10.68 -9.66 -6.79
CA ILE A 44 9.61 -8.75 -6.38
C ILE A 44 9.87 -8.13 -5.02
N GLY A 45 9.37 -6.89 -4.83
CA GLY A 45 9.63 -6.09 -3.63
C GLY A 45 8.90 -6.59 -2.39
N GLY A 46 7.75 -7.20 -2.56
CA GLY A 46 6.98 -7.71 -1.44
C GLY A 46 5.74 -8.46 -1.87
N VAL A 47 5.01 -8.91 -0.87
CA VAL A 47 3.74 -9.63 -1.02
C VAL A 47 2.66 -8.99 -0.15
N LEU A 48 1.39 -9.06 -0.60
CA LEU A 48 0.23 -8.59 0.14
C LEU A 48 -0.66 -9.78 0.50
N LEU A 49 -0.95 -9.91 1.79
CA LEU A 49 -1.76 -11.00 2.34
C LEU A 49 -3.22 -10.56 2.47
N TYR A 50 -4.12 -11.45 2.05
CA TYR A 50 -5.56 -11.31 2.20
C TYR A 50 -6.15 -12.50 2.96
N ASP A 51 -7.22 -12.27 3.69
CA ASP A 51 -8.02 -13.31 4.35
C ASP A 51 -8.95 -14.00 3.35
N LEU A 52 -9.65 -13.23 2.52
CA LEU A 52 -10.63 -13.71 1.56
C LEU A 52 -10.11 -13.70 0.12
N GLU A 53 -10.49 -14.72 -0.64
CA GLU A 53 -10.32 -14.84 -2.09
C GLU A 53 -11.55 -14.29 -2.79
N MET A 54 -11.46 -13.01 -3.22
CA MET A 54 -12.57 -12.29 -3.84
C MET A 54 -12.70 -12.56 -5.35
N THR A 55 -11.78 -13.32 -5.93
CA THR A 55 -11.79 -13.66 -7.37
C THR A 55 -12.63 -14.90 -7.67
N GLN A 56 -13.39 -15.38 -6.69
CA GLN A 56 -14.34 -16.49 -6.83
C GLN A 56 -15.62 -16.23 -6.05
N PHE A 57 -16.70 -16.92 -6.40
CA PHE A 57 -17.96 -16.84 -5.68
C PHE A 57 -18.47 -18.23 -5.28
N PRO A 58 -18.82 -18.49 -3.99
CA PRO A 58 -18.63 -17.57 -2.87
C PRO A 58 -17.14 -17.35 -2.55
N PRO A 59 -16.79 -16.23 -1.89
CA PRO A 59 -15.41 -15.98 -1.48
C PRO A 59 -14.86 -17.09 -0.59
N GLY A 60 -13.63 -17.52 -0.89
CA GLY A 60 -12.90 -18.52 -0.10
C GLY A 60 -11.83 -17.91 0.80
N LYS A 61 -11.06 -18.74 1.51
CA LYS A 61 -9.86 -18.29 2.24
C LYS A 61 -8.68 -18.15 1.27
N ARG A 62 -7.94 -17.04 1.36
CA ARG A 62 -6.80 -16.77 0.46
C ARG A 62 -5.45 -17.12 1.07
N ASN A 63 -4.93 -16.29 1.95
CA ASN A 63 -3.59 -16.46 2.53
C ASN A 63 -3.60 -16.73 4.04
N ILE A 64 -4.71 -16.45 4.72
CA ILE A 64 -4.81 -16.42 6.18
C ILE A 64 -5.74 -17.50 6.67
N GLU A 65 -5.29 -18.33 7.63
CA GLU A 65 -6.08 -19.43 8.21
C GLU A 65 -5.86 -19.60 9.74
N SER A 66 -4.63 -19.36 10.22
CA SER A 66 -4.28 -19.28 11.66
C SER A 66 -2.97 -18.51 11.85
N PRO A 67 -2.66 -18.06 13.08
CA PRO A 67 -1.38 -17.39 13.37
C PRO A 67 -0.16 -18.24 12.98
N GLU A 68 -0.17 -19.53 13.30
CA GLU A 68 0.92 -20.47 13.03
C GLU A 68 1.09 -20.68 11.52
N GLN A 69 -0.04 -20.80 10.79
CA GLN A 69 0.01 -20.97 9.34
C GLN A 69 0.58 -19.73 8.66
N VAL A 70 0.14 -18.52 9.07
CA VAL A 70 0.66 -17.26 8.50
C VAL A 70 2.16 -17.12 8.79
N LYS A 71 2.60 -17.40 10.01
CA LYS A 71 4.02 -17.38 10.37
C LYS A 71 4.84 -18.32 9.48
N GLN A 72 4.41 -19.57 9.31
CA GLN A 72 5.11 -20.52 8.45
C GLN A 72 5.17 -20.04 7.00
N LEU A 73 4.07 -19.49 6.48
CA LEU A 73 4.01 -18.96 5.11
C LEU A 73 5.01 -17.80 4.92
N THR A 74 5.04 -16.85 5.85
CA THR A 74 5.93 -15.68 5.77
C THR A 74 7.39 -16.07 5.89
N GLU A 75 7.75 -17.00 6.78
CA GLU A 75 9.10 -17.56 6.91
C GLU A 75 9.56 -18.26 5.63
N ASP A 76 8.68 -19.05 5.02
CA ASP A 76 8.98 -19.76 3.76
C ASP A 76 9.22 -18.79 2.60
N LEU A 77 8.42 -17.72 2.49
CA LEU A 77 8.58 -16.69 1.46
C LEU A 77 9.87 -15.89 1.65
N GLN A 78 10.20 -15.49 2.88
CA GLN A 78 11.45 -14.80 3.18
C GLN A 78 12.68 -15.66 2.87
N ARG A 79 12.62 -16.96 3.20
CA ARG A 79 13.73 -17.89 3.00
C ARG A 79 14.18 -18.00 1.54
N ILE A 80 13.26 -17.91 0.58
CA ILE A 80 13.57 -18.02 -0.86
C ILE A 80 13.94 -16.70 -1.50
N SER A 81 13.78 -15.60 -0.78
CA SER A 81 14.03 -14.25 -1.30
C SER A 81 15.50 -13.87 -1.19
N GLN A 82 16.05 -13.29 -2.26
CA GLN A 82 17.42 -12.75 -2.27
C GLN A 82 17.49 -11.36 -1.63
N THR A 83 16.39 -10.60 -1.71
CA THR A 83 16.24 -9.28 -1.09
C THR A 83 15.09 -9.38 -0.11
N PRO A 84 15.21 -8.98 1.16
CA PRO A 84 14.12 -9.09 2.13
C PRO A 84 12.81 -8.58 1.56
N LEU A 85 11.74 -9.38 1.71
CA LEU A 85 10.41 -9.01 1.22
C LEU A 85 9.72 -8.04 2.20
N LEU A 86 8.99 -7.07 1.66
CA LEU A 86 7.90 -6.44 2.40
C LEU A 86 6.74 -7.44 2.42
N ILE A 87 6.33 -7.89 3.59
CA ILE A 87 5.14 -8.73 3.77
C ILE A 87 4.05 -7.86 4.37
N GLY A 88 3.10 -7.48 3.54
CA GLY A 88 2.08 -6.49 3.83
C GLY A 88 0.72 -7.09 4.17
N VAL A 89 -0.05 -6.32 4.92
CA VAL A 89 -1.46 -6.60 5.23
C VAL A 89 -2.21 -5.29 5.48
N ASP A 90 -3.53 -5.27 5.21
CA ASP A 90 -4.43 -4.21 5.67
C ASP A 90 -4.97 -4.56 7.04
N GLN A 91 -4.33 -4.06 8.08
CA GLN A 91 -4.73 -4.28 9.47
C GLN A 91 -5.07 -2.94 10.13
N GLU A 92 -6.22 -2.35 9.73
CA GLU A 92 -6.73 -1.10 10.27
C GLU A 92 -7.49 -1.31 11.58
N GLY A 93 -8.14 -2.46 11.71
CA GLY A 93 -9.17 -2.77 12.69
C GLY A 93 -10.59 -2.51 12.14
N GLY A 94 -11.61 -2.95 12.89
CA GLY A 94 -12.99 -2.86 12.42
C GLY A 94 -13.26 -3.75 11.21
N ILE A 95 -13.78 -3.18 10.11
CA ILE A 95 -14.15 -3.95 8.91
C ILE A 95 -12.95 -4.23 7.99
N VAL A 96 -11.93 -3.36 7.98
CA VAL A 96 -10.67 -3.61 7.25
C VAL A 96 -9.68 -4.25 8.21
N ASN A 97 -9.86 -5.54 8.40
CA ASN A 97 -9.18 -6.34 9.40
C ASN A 97 -8.99 -7.76 8.85
N ARG A 98 -7.78 -8.08 8.38
CA ARG A 98 -7.50 -9.39 7.77
C ARG A 98 -7.21 -10.46 8.81
N LEU A 99 -6.64 -10.06 9.94
CA LEU A 99 -6.33 -10.94 11.06
C LEU A 99 -7.51 -10.94 12.04
N THR A 100 -8.52 -11.75 11.76
CA THR A 100 -9.78 -11.77 12.52
C THR A 100 -9.82 -12.85 13.61
N PRO A 101 -10.70 -12.72 14.63
CA PRO A 101 -10.91 -13.75 15.63
C PRO A 101 -11.33 -15.11 15.04
N GLU A 102 -11.97 -15.13 13.88
CA GLU A 102 -12.35 -16.36 13.17
C GLU A 102 -11.12 -17.21 12.83
N TYR A 103 -9.97 -16.57 12.60
CA TYR A 103 -8.70 -17.25 12.34
C TYR A 103 -7.80 -17.37 13.57
N GLY A 104 -8.33 -17.12 14.78
CA GLY A 104 -7.57 -17.26 16.04
C GLY A 104 -6.78 -16.01 16.44
N PHE A 105 -6.98 -14.87 15.78
CA PHE A 105 -6.34 -13.62 16.15
C PHE A 105 -7.14 -12.81 17.18
N PRO A 106 -6.54 -11.81 17.84
CA PRO A 106 -7.27 -10.90 18.71
C PRO A 106 -8.37 -10.14 17.98
N LYS A 107 -9.39 -9.69 18.72
CA LYS A 107 -10.37 -8.75 18.19
C LYS A 107 -9.77 -7.35 18.17
N PHE A 108 -9.84 -6.69 17.02
CA PHE A 108 -9.37 -5.32 16.85
C PHE A 108 -10.56 -4.37 16.64
N PRO A 109 -10.78 -3.39 17.54
CA PRO A 109 -11.78 -2.36 17.33
C PRO A 109 -11.48 -1.53 16.10
N SER A 110 -12.49 -0.84 15.57
CA SER A 110 -12.30 0.09 14.45
C SER A 110 -11.47 1.31 14.87
N TRP A 111 -10.82 1.93 13.90
CA TRP A 111 -10.04 3.16 14.13
C TRP A 111 -10.92 4.28 14.69
N HIS A 112 -12.18 4.33 14.27
CA HIS A 112 -13.19 5.24 14.78
C HIS A 112 -13.54 5.01 16.27
N GLU A 113 -13.68 3.74 16.70
CA GLU A 113 -13.91 3.42 18.10
C GLU A 113 -12.75 3.89 18.99
N ILE A 114 -11.50 3.71 18.52
CA ILE A 114 -10.31 4.25 19.19
C ILE A 114 -10.37 5.78 19.26
N GLY A 115 -10.76 6.44 18.16
CA GLY A 115 -10.89 7.90 18.10
C GLY A 115 -11.95 8.45 19.06
N LYS A 116 -13.09 7.79 19.18
CA LYS A 116 -14.15 8.16 20.15
C LYS A 116 -13.68 8.15 21.59
N LEU A 117 -12.80 7.25 21.97
CA LEU A 117 -12.23 7.22 23.31
C LEU A 117 -11.32 8.42 23.57
N ASN A 118 -10.66 8.93 22.53
CA ASN A 118 -9.67 10.02 22.56
C ASN A 118 -8.63 9.89 23.69
N ASP A 119 -8.27 8.66 24.00
CA ASP A 119 -7.37 8.27 25.08
C ASP A 119 -6.05 7.72 24.47
N THR A 120 -4.95 8.39 24.73
CA THR A 120 -3.64 8.04 24.17
C THR A 120 -3.12 6.71 24.69
N GLU A 121 -3.38 6.37 25.95
CA GLU A 121 -2.94 5.09 26.52
C GLU A 121 -3.70 3.92 25.90
N LYS A 122 -5.00 4.08 25.66
CA LYS A 122 -5.79 3.08 24.95
C LYS A 122 -5.35 2.95 23.48
N THR A 123 -5.00 4.06 22.83
CA THR A 123 -4.43 4.02 21.48
C THR A 123 -3.11 3.28 21.46
N ARG A 124 -2.23 3.55 22.43
CA ARG A 124 -0.95 2.86 22.58
C ARG A 124 -1.14 1.36 22.80
N ALA A 125 -2.02 0.98 23.73
CA ALA A 125 -2.34 -0.41 24.02
C ALA A 125 -2.88 -1.14 22.77
N PHE A 126 -3.83 -0.51 22.04
CA PHE A 126 -4.35 -1.03 20.78
C PHE A 126 -3.24 -1.23 19.75
N SER A 127 -2.45 -0.18 19.50
CA SER A 127 -1.38 -0.19 18.50
C SER A 127 -0.32 -1.24 18.80
N LEU A 128 0.04 -1.40 20.07
CA LEU A 128 0.98 -2.42 20.54
C LEU A 128 0.45 -3.85 20.29
N VAL A 129 -0.84 -4.10 20.53
CA VAL A 129 -1.45 -5.41 20.26
C VAL A 129 -1.42 -5.70 18.77
N VAL A 130 -1.78 -4.72 17.92
CA VAL A 130 -1.68 -4.87 16.45
C VAL A 130 -0.25 -5.19 16.06
N ALA A 131 0.72 -4.36 16.45
CA ALA A 131 2.11 -4.53 16.07
C ALA A 131 2.72 -5.86 16.55
N ASN A 132 2.42 -6.30 17.78
CA ASN A 132 2.85 -7.59 18.28
C ASN A 132 2.27 -8.75 17.46
N THR A 133 0.99 -8.68 17.11
CA THR A 133 0.33 -9.72 16.29
C THR A 133 0.99 -9.84 14.92
N LEU A 134 1.26 -8.70 14.27
CA LEU A 134 1.96 -8.68 12.98
C LEU A 134 3.37 -9.26 13.08
N GLN A 135 4.15 -8.82 14.07
CA GLN A 135 5.52 -9.30 14.30
C GLN A 135 5.56 -10.82 14.52
N GLN A 136 4.65 -11.36 15.34
CA GLN A 136 4.56 -12.79 15.61
C GLN A 136 4.27 -13.63 14.36
N CYS A 137 3.59 -13.03 13.38
CA CYS A 137 3.28 -13.64 12.09
C CYS A 137 4.34 -13.38 11.01
N GLY A 138 5.45 -12.70 11.32
CA GLY A 138 6.47 -12.34 10.33
C GLY A 138 6.00 -11.29 9.31
N ILE A 139 4.94 -10.54 9.61
CA ILE A 139 4.44 -9.43 8.79
C ILE A 139 5.20 -8.16 9.18
N ASN A 140 5.80 -7.49 8.21
CA ASN A 140 6.68 -6.34 8.43
C ASN A 140 6.19 -5.04 7.75
N LEU A 141 4.99 -5.06 7.14
CA LEU A 141 4.33 -3.90 6.57
C LEU A 141 2.85 -3.89 6.93
N ASN A 142 2.38 -2.81 7.54
CA ASN A 142 0.96 -2.55 7.74
C ASN A 142 0.51 -1.40 6.83
N LEU A 143 -0.45 -1.65 5.93
CA LEU A 143 -1.06 -0.62 5.09
C LEU A 143 -2.10 0.17 5.91
N ALA A 144 -1.64 0.78 6.98
CA ALA A 144 -2.32 1.63 7.96
C ALA A 144 -1.26 2.58 8.57
N PRO A 145 -1.65 3.67 9.26
CA PRO A 145 -3.01 4.07 9.63
C PRO A 145 -3.75 4.83 8.51
N VAL A 146 -5.08 4.85 8.61
CA VAL A 146 -5.91 5.76 7.82
C VAL A 146 -5.76 7.17 8.39
N LEU A 147 -5.34 8.11 7.54
CA LEU A 147 -5.14 9.53 7.87
C LEU A 147 -6.28 10.42 7.36
N ASP A 148 -7.22 9.82 6.61
CA ASP A 148 -8.39 10.52 6.09
C ASP A 148 -9.23 11.09 7.23
N ILE A 149 -9.68 12.34 7.05
CA ILE A 149 -10.48 13.05 8.03
C ILE A 149 -11.95 12.92 7.65
N GLN A 150 -12.80 12.50 8.58
CA GLN A 150 -14.23 12.34 8.33
C GLN A 150 -14.92 13.69 8.11
N LYS A 151 -14.91 14.20 6.88
CA LYS A 151 -15.56 15.48 6.52
C LYS A 151 -17.03 15.32 6.16
N ASN A 152 -17.42 14.13 5.77
CA ASN A 152 -18.80 13.79 5.46
C ASN A 152 -19.18 12.50 6.19
N THR A 153 -20.23 12.53 6.99
CA THR A 153 -20.78 11.35 7.68
C THR A 153 -21.28 10.28 6.70
N ASN A 154 -21.57 10.68 5.46
CA ASN A 154 -21.97 9.78 4.38
C ASN A 154 -20.78 9.26 3.54
N SER A 155 -19.54 9.70 3.82
CA SER A 155 -18.37 9.16 3.13
C SER A 155 -18.24 7.66 3.36
N ILE A 156 -17.76 6.94 2.34
CA ILE A 156 -17.54 5.48 2.42
C ILE A 156 -16.65 5.16 3.62
N ILE A 157 -15.48 5.76 3.70
CA ILE A 157 -14.51 5.53 4.77
C ILE A 157 -15.07 5.90 6.15
N GLY A 158 -15.90 6.97 6.23
CA GLY A 158 -16.54 7.38 7.47
C GLY A 158 -17.61 6.40 7.96
N LYS A 159 -18.51 5.94 7.06
CA LYS A 159 -19.54 4.92 7.38
C LYS A 159 -18.93 3.61 7.85
N GLU A 160 -17.81 3.23 7.30
CA GLU A 160 -17.07 2.02 7.63
C GLU A 160 -16.26 2.12 8.94
N GLY A 161 -16.27 3.29 9.58
CA GLY A 161 -15.53 3.51 10.83
C GLY A 161 -14.01 3.48 10.66
N ARG A 162 -13.51 3.80 9.46
CA ARG A 162 -12.08 3.77 9.14
C ARG A 162 -11.38 5.09 9.47
N CYS A 163 -12.10 6.22 9.53
CA CYS A 163 -11.54 7.50 10.01
C CYS A 163 -11.51 7.53 11.53
N ILE A 164 -10.39 7.99 12.10
CA ILE A 164 -10.30 8.13 13.56
C ILE A 164 -11.14 9.30 14.08
N SER A 165 -11.21 10.42 13.34
CA SER A 165 -11.90 11.64 13.75
C SER A 165 -12.19 12.55 12.54
N ASP A 166 -13.06 13.53 12.75
CA ASP A 166 -13.26 14.71 11.91
C ASP A 166 -12.25 15.85 12.23
N ASN A 167 -11.47 15.69 13.30
CA ASN A 167 -10.49 16.66 13.77
C ASN A 167 -9.06 16.25 13.35
N PRO A 168 -8.36 17.06 12.50
CA PRO A 168 -7.00 16.77 12.06
C PRO A 168 -5.99 16.58 13.19
N LEU A 169 -6.10 17.37 14.28
CA LEU A 169 -5.18 17.29 15.41
C LEU A 169 -5.33 15.97 16.18
N GLN A 170 -6.55 15.47 16.28
CA GLN A 170 -6.82 14.17 16.87
C GLN A 170 -6.26 13.06 15.97
N THR A 171 -6.47 13.15 14.65
CA THR A 171 -5.89 12.22 13.67
C THR A 171 -4.37 12.17 13.79
N ILE A 172 -3.70 13.33 13.84
CA ILE A 172 -2.25 13.42 14.00
C ILE A 172 -1.78 12.75 15.30
N LYS A 173 -2.43 13.10 16.43
CA LYS A 173 -2.07 12.60 17.76
C LYS A 173 -2.08 11.07 17.84
N HIS A 174 -3.17 10.47 17.42
CA HIS A 174 -3.36 9.01 17.51
C HIS A 174 -2.56 8.25 16.45
N SER A 175 -2.48 8.78 15.23
CA SER A 175 -1.68 8.15 14.18
C SER A 175 -0.18 8.15 14.48
N ARG A 176 0.32 9.20 15.15
CA ARG A 176 1.71 9.22 15.63
C ARG A 176 2.00 8.05 16.55
N ILE A 177 1.14 7.83 17.56
CA ILE A 177 1.27 6.71 18.51
C ILE A 177 1.22 5.37 17.77
N PHE A 178 0.27 5.21 16.85
CA PHE A 178 0.15 3.99 16.05
C PHE A 178 1.44 3.70 15.26
N ILE A 179 1.99 4.70 14.60
CA ILE A 179 3.22 4.59 13.82
C ILE A 179 4.41 4.23 14.73
N GLU A 180 4.54 4.92 15.88
CA GLU A 180 5.63 4.68 16.84
C GLU A 180 5.66 3.23 17.34
N GLU A 181 4.50 2.68 17.75
CA GLU A 181 4.42 1.30 18.24
C GLU A 181 4.75 0.26 17.17
N HIS A 182 4.40 0.52 15.90
CA HIS A 182 4.77 -0.35 14.78
C HIS A 182 6.29 -0.28 14.51
N TRP A 183 6.88 0.92 14.52
CA TRP A 183 8.33 1.07 14.32
C TRP A 183 9.16 0.42 15.41
N ILE A 184 8.73 0.46 16.67
CA ILE A 184 9.40 -0.26 17.78
C ILE A 184 9.45 -1.78 17.50
N LYS A 185 8.50 -2.30 16.75
CA LYS A 185 8.40 -3.71 16.34
C LYS A 185 9.01 -4.00 14.96
N GLN A 186 9.73 -3.05 14.38
CA GLN A 186 10.31 -3.15 13.03
C GLN A 186 9.25 -3.41 11.94
N ILE A 187 8.07 -2.80 12.08
CA ILE A 187 6.98 -2.87 11.11
C ILE A 187 6.82 -1.52 10.44
N ALA A 188 6.98 -1.48 9.13
CA ALA A 188 6.66 -0.31 8.33
C ALA A 188 5.15 -0.04 8.34
N THR A 189 4.79 1.24 8.35
CA THR A 189 3.40 1.69 8.25
C THR A 189 3.22 2.58 7.03
N SER A 190 2.03 2.53 6.40
CA SER A 190 1.70 3.39 5.27
C SER A 190 0.49 4.25 5.60
N GLY A 191 0.70 5.57 5.75
CA GLY A 191 -0.40 6.51 5.93
C GLY A 191 -1.23 6.64 4.65
N LYS A 192 -2.58 6.56 4.75
CA LYS A 192 -3.47 6.50 3.59
C LYS A 192 -4.77 7.28 3.80
N HIS A 193 -5.41 7.73 2.73
CA HIS A 193 -5.10 7.66 1.30
C HIS A 193 -4.78 9.07 0.79
N PHE A 194 -3.52 9.34 0.50
CA PHE A 194 -3.08 10.68 0.08
C PHE A 194 -3.74 11.12 -1.24
N PRO A 195 -4.22 12.36 -1.37
CA PRO A 195 -4.09 13.52 -0.47
C PRO A 195 -5.27 13.72 0.51
N GLY A 196 -6.00 12.68 0.83
CA GLY A 196 -7.20 12.67 1.66
C GLY A 196 -8.44 12.34 0.83
N GLN A 197 -9.24 11.39 1.32
CA GLN A 197 -10.51 10.99 0.70
C GLN A 197 -11.64 10.86 1.73
N GLY A 198 -11.50 11.55 2.87
CA GLY A 198 -12.51 11.52 3.93
C GLY A 198 -13.85 12.14 3.57
N SER A 199 -13.92 12.86 2.44
CA SER A 199 -15.14 13.41 1.86
C SER A 199 -15.77 12.54 0.76
N ALA A 200 -15.09 11.48 0.29
CA ALA A 200 -15.53 10.63 -0.81
C ALA A 200 -16.83 9.87 -0.47
N ILE A 201 -17.89 10.06 -1.26
CA ILE A 201 -19.17 9.36 -1.10
C ILE A 201 -19.18 8.08 -1.95
N GLN A 202 -18.52 8.09 -3.10
CA GLN A 202 -18.40 6.97 -4.03
C GLN A 202 -17.21 6.09 -3.67
N ASP A 203 -17.32 4.80 -3.96
CA ASP A 203 -16.26 3.84 -3.74
C ASP A 203 -15.35 3.75 -4.97
N ALA A 204 -14.05 3.93 -4.79
CA ALA A 204 -13.06 3.78 -5.84
C ALA A 204 -12.96 2.34 -6.40
N HIS A 205 -13.51 1.35 -5.69
CA HIS A 205 -13.66 -0.01 -6.23
C HIS A 205 -14.70 -0.07 -7.35
N ASP A 206 -15.67 0.84 -7.38
CA ASP A 206 -16.76 0.84 -8.33
C ASP A 206 -16.61 1.87 -9.46
N GLU A 207 -16.07 3.06 -9.18
CA GLU A 207 -15.91 4.13 -10.18
C GLU A 207 -14.83 5.16 -9.79
N LEU A 208 -14.42 5.99 -10.75
CA LEU A 208 -13.54 7.12 -10.48
C LEU A 208 -14.26 8.18 -9.67
N THR A 209 -13.80 8.40 -8.45
CA THR A 209 -14.41 9.32 -7.48
C THR A 209 -13.85 10.73 -7.65
N ASP A 210 -14.68 11.67 -8.14
CA ASP A 210 -14.39 13.11 -8.20
C ASP A 210 -14.83 13.78 -6.90
N ILE A 211 -13.89 14.23 -6.09
CA ILE A 211 -14.15 14.92 -4.81
C ILE A 211 -13.76 16.40 -4.85
N THR A 212 -13.65 16.99 -6.04
CA THR A 212 -13.18 18.37 -6.24
C THR A 212 -13.93 19.38 -5.37
N ASP A 213 -15.25 19.26 -5.29
CA ASP A 213 -16.10 20.23 -4.58
C ASP A 213 -16.20 19.96 -3.07
N SER A 214 -15.87 18.75 -2.62
CA SER A 214 -15.95 18.34 -1.22
C SER A 214 -14.60 18.27 -0.51
N TRP A 215 -13.51 18.12 -1.26
CA TRP A 215 -12.17 18.08 -0.70
C TRP A 215 -11.72 19.46 -0.21
N ILE A 216 -11.08 19.47 0.96
CA ILE A 216 -10.57 20.71 1.56
C ILE A 216 -9.10 20.54 1.98
N GLU A 217 -8.32 21.62 1.90
CA GLU A 217 -6.88 21.61 2.15
C GLU A 217 -6.49 21.08 3.54
N SER A 218 -7.40 21.17 4.52
CA SER A 218 -7.14 20.62 5.87
C SER A 218 -7.00 19.09 5.89
N GLU A 219 -7.41 18.37 4.84
CA GLU A 219 -7.15 16.94 4.71
C GLU A 219 -5.65 16.62 4.53
N LEU A 220 -4.85 17.60 4.14
CA LEU A 220 -3.39 17.49 4.08
C LEU A 220 -2.70 17.64 5.45
N HIS A 221 -3.38 18.19 6.47
CA HIS A 221 -2.74 18.50 7.75
C HIS A 221 -2.07 17.27 8.42
N PRO A 222 -2.71 16.09 8.48
CA PRO A 222 -2.07 14.90 9.06
C PRO A 222 -0.78 14.54 8.34
N TYR A 223 -0.77 14.60 7.01
CA TYR A 223 0.42 14.30 6.21
C TYR A 223 1.53 15.33 6.47
N VAL A 224 1.21 16.63 6.44
CA VAL A 224 2.18 17.71 6.66
C VAL A 224 2.88 17.55 8.01
N GLU A 225 2.11 17.36 9.07
CA GLU A 225 2.67 17.30 10.43
C GLU A 225 3.44 16.00 10.69
N LEU A 226 2.95 14.87 10.19
CA LEU A 226 3.63 13.58 10.34
C LEU A 226 4.88 13.46 9.44
N ILE A 227 4.94 14.16 8.30
CA ILE A 227 6.15 14.29 7.47
C ILE A 227 7.17 15.17 8.19
N LYS A 228 6.78 16.38 8.65
CA LYS A 228 7.66 17.30 9.37
C LYS A 228 8.29 16.67 10.62
N SER A 229 7.51 15.90 11.35
CA SER A 229 7.96 15.18 12.54
C SER A 229 8.66 13.84 12.23
N ASN A 230 8.88 13.55 10.94
CA ASN A 230 9.59 12.35 10.44
C ASN A 230 8.96 11.00 10.86
N HIS A 231 7.65 10.97 11.15
CA HIS A 231 6.92 9.74 11.47
C HIS A 231 6.54 8.95 10.21
N LEU A 232 6.06 9.63 9.15
CA LEU A 232 5.72 8.96 7.90
C LEU A 232 6.97 8.58 7.10
N LYS A 233 7.13 7.29 6.86
CA LYS A 233 8.19 6.73 6.00
C LYS A 233 7.61 6.14 4.71
N MET A 234 6.31 5.82 4.71
CA MET A 234 5.57 5.37 3.55
C MET A 234 4.19 6.04 3.51
N ILE A 235 3.73 6.38 2.32
CA ILE A 235 2.42 6.99 2.06
C ILE A 235 1.78 6.25 0.89
N MET A 236 0.51 5.86 1.05
CA MET A 236 -0.31 5.30 -0.01
C MET A 236 -1.16 6.40 -0.66
N THR A 237 -1.15 6.44 -2.00
CA THR A 237 -1.97 7.36 -2.80
C THR A 237 -3.35 6.78 -3.05
N GLY A 238 -4.40 7.61 -2.95
CA GLY A 238 -5.76 7.23 -3.28
C GLY A 238 -6.12 7.44 -4.76
N HIS A 239 -7.18 6.77 -5.23
CA HIS A 239 -7.72 6.89 -6.60
C HIS A 239 -8.80 7.97 -6.69
N VAL A 240 -8.51 9.18 -6.19
CA VAL A 240 -9.46 10.30 -6.18
C VAL A 240 -9.02 11.41 -7.14
N LEU A 241 -9.99 11.98 -7.85
CA LEU A 241 -9.80 13.14 -8.69
C LEU A 241 -10.11 14.42 -7.88
N ILE A 242 -9.15 15.35 -7.87
CA ILE A 242 -9.25 16.65 -7.21
C ILE A 242 -8.76 17.69 -8.22
N LYS A 243 -9.68 18.26 -9.00
CA LYS A 243 -9.35 19.16 -10.13
C LYS A 243 -8.63 20.44 -9.70
N SER A 244 -8.79 20.86 -8.44
CA SER A 244 -8.04 21.99 -7.87
C SER A 244 -6.53 21.67 -7.71
N LEU A 245 -6.15 20.39 -7.59
CA LEU A 245 -4.77 19.93 -7.52
C LEU A 245 -4.25 19.47 -8.89
N ASP A 246 -5.03 18.64 -9.60
CA ASP A 246 -4.76 18.24 -10.98
C ASP A 246 -6.07 18.04 -11.75
N LYS A 247 -6.22 18.77 -12.87
CA LYS A 247 -7.44 18.73 -13.69
C LYS A 247 -7.60 17.44 -14.49
N ASN A 248 -6.51 16.71 -14.71
CA ASN A 248 -6.45 15.64 -15.70
C ASN A 248 -6.39 14.25 -15.08
N TYR A 249 -5.71 14.10 -13.94
CA TYR A 249 -5.37 12.79 -13.40
C TYR A 249 -5.77 12.65 -11.93
N PRO A 250 -6.28 11.46 -11.52
CA PRO A 250 -6.46 11.14 -10.10
C PRO A 250 -5.12 11.10 -9.38
N ALA A 251 -5.15 11.24 -8.06
CA ALA A 251 -3.94 11.44 -7.26
C ALA A 251 -2.84 10.40 -7.51
N THR A 252 -3.20 9.12 -7.63
CA THR A 252 -2.25 8.02 -7.90
C THR A 252 -1.51 8.18 -9.24
N LEU A 253 -2.11 8.81 -10.25
CA LEU A 253 -1.53 9.02 -11.58
C LEU A 253 -0.94 10.42 -11.77
N SER A 254 -1.07 11.30 -10.78
CA SER A 254 -0.74 12.72 -10.92
C SER A 254 0.68 13.07 -10.48
N LYS A 255 1.51 13.45 -11.45
CA LYS A 255 2.84 14.03 -11.18
C LYS A 255 2.75 15.34 -10.39
N LYS A 256 1.68 16.13 -10.55
CA LYS A 256 1.48 17.37 -9.77
C LYS A 256 1.22 17.05 -8.30
N ILE A 257 0.41 16.03 -8.02
CA ILE A 257 0.08 15.66 -6.63
C ILE A 257 1.25 14.94 -5.96
N ILE A 258 1.84 13.93 -6.59
CA ILE A 258 2.94 13.18 -5.99
C ILE A 258 4.25 13.96 -6.13
N GLY A 259 4.60 14.43 -7.33
CA GLY A 259 5.88 15.08 -7.60
C GLY A 259 5.98 16.48 -7.03
N ASP A 260 5.00 17.35 -7.31
CA ASP A 260 5.12 18.76 -6.92
C ASP A 260 4.58 19.01 -5.52
N LEU A 261 3.38 18.51 -5.17
CA LEU A 261 2.81 18.73 -3.84
C LEU A 261 3.52 17.89 -2.79
N LEU A 262 3.48 16.55 -2.88
CA LEU A 262 4.00 15.67 -1.84
C LEU A 262 5.54 15.74 -1.73
N ARG A 263 6.25 15.56 -2.85
CA ARG A 263 7.72 15.51 -2.84
C ARG A 263 8.36 16.87 -2.64
N LYS A 264 8.01 17.89 -3.47
CA LYS A 264 8.69 19.20 -3.45
C LYS A 264 8.13 20.12 -2.38
N LYS A 265 6.80 20.34 -2.33
CA LYS A 265 6.21 21.33 -1.40
C LYS A 265 6.19 20.81 0.04
N MET A 266 5.80 19.53 0.26
CA MET A 266 5.74 18.94 1.59
C MET A 266 7.06 18.28 2.03
N GLY A 267 8.04 18.10 1.14
CA GLY A 267 9.38 17.58 1.45
C GLY A 267 9.41 16.06 1.76
N PHE A 268 8.44 15.29 1.31
CA PHE A 268 8.40 13.86 1.58
C PHE A 268 9.46 13.08 0.79
N ASN A 269 10.37 12.41 1.49
CA ASN A 269 11.46 11.63 0.90
C ASN A 269 11.32 10.10 1.09
N GLY A 270 10.28 9.65 1.79
CA GLY A 270 9.99 8.23 2.01
C GLY A 270 9.44 7.53 0.76
N VAL A 271 8.94 6.32 0.94
CA VAL A 271 8.34 5.50 -0.13
C VAL A 271 6.91 5.94 -0.41
N VAL A 272 6.55 6.10 -1.68
CA VAL A 272 5.16 6.24 -2.13
C VAL A 272 4.71 4.92 -2.71
N ILE A 273 3.65 4.36 -2.16
CA ILE A 273 2.97 3.17 -2.67
C ILE A 273 1.63 3.57 -3.28
N SER A 274 1.24 2.96 -4.38
CA SER A 274 -0.11 3.15 -4.93
C SER A 274 -1.14 2.34 -4.16
N ASP A 275 -2.40 2.77 -4.19
CA ASP A 275 -3.52 1.84 -4.03
C ASP A 275 -3.60 0.90 -5.24
N ASP A 276 -4.45 -0.14 -5.18
CA ASP A 276 -4.49 -1.19 -6.20
C ASP A 276 -5.07 -0.68 -7.54
N PRO A 277 -4.27 -0.54 -8.62
CA PRO A 277 -4.75 0.01 -9.89
C PRO A 277 -5.70 -0.90 -10.66
N VAL A 278 -5.96 -2.13 -10.20
CA VAL A 278 -7.01 -2.98 -10.77
C VAL A 278 -8.41 -2.55 -10.32
N MET A 279 -8.53 -1.64 -9.34
CA MET A 279 -9.79 -1.01 -8.97
C MET A 279 -10.39 -0.23 -10.16
N LYS A 280 -11.71 -0.27 -10.30
CA LYS A 280 -12.41 0.31 -11.45
C LYS A 280 -12.17 1.81 -11.64
N ALA A 281 -11.91 2.54 -10.57
CA ALA A 281 -11.49 3.94 -10.65
C ALA A 281 -10.35 4.18 -11.64
N ILE A 282 -9.45 3.22 -11.80
CA ILE A 282 -8.31 3.26 -12.71
C ILE A 282 -8.54 2.37 -13.93
N SER A 283 -8.85 1.09 -13.73
CA SER A 283 -8.92 0.09 -14.80
C SER A 283 -9.98 0.38 -15.86
N ASP A 284 -11.07 1.05 -15.51
CA ASP A 284 -12.13 1.41 -16.47
C ASP A 284 -11.82 2.69 -17.27
N ASN A 285 -10.82 3.47 -16.84
CA ASN A 285 -10.54 4.78 -17.42
C ASN A 285 -9.20 4.87 -18.17
N TYR A 286 -8.27 3.94 -17.90
CA TYR A 286 -6.92 3.95 -18.46
C TYR A 286 -6.51 2.55 -18.95
N SER A 287 -5.78 2.48 -20.06
CA SER A 287 -5.15 1.22 -20.48
C SER A 287 -4.10 0.78 -19.44
N TRP A 288 -3.78 -0.53 -19.40
CA TRP A 288 -2.81 -1.03 -18.43
C TRP A 288 -1.41 -0.45 -18.62
N GLU A 289 -0.96 -0.31 -19.88
CA GLU A 289 0.32 0.32 -20.21
C GLU A 289 0.36 1.78 -19.74
N GLU A 290 -0.68 2.56 -20.06
CA GLU A 290 -0.79 3.96 -19.64
C GLU A 290 -0.84 4.11 -18.13
N THR A 291 -1.57 3.23 -17.44
CA THR A 291 -1.63 3.20 -15.97
C THR A 291 -0.24 3.04 -15.36
N LEU A 292 0.53 2.04 -15.81
CA LEU A 292 1.88 1.79 -15.31
C LEU A 292 2.84 2.93 -15.62
N GLU A 293 2.78 3.48 -16.85
CA GLU A 293 3.58 4.64 -17.25
C GLU A 293 3.31 5.85 -16.33
N LEU A 294 2.04 6.24 -16.22
CA LEU A 294 1.63 7.40 -15.42
C LEU A 294 1.96 7.21 -13.94
N MET A 295 1.74 6.04 -13.36
CA MET A 295 2.05 5.75 -11.96
C MET A 295 3.54 5.92 -11.67
N VAL A 296 4.41 5.35 -12.51
CA VAL A 296 5.85 5.45 -12.33
C VAL A 296 6.33 6.88 -12.53
N ILE A 297 5.87 7.58 -13.57
CA ILE A 297 6.23 8.98 -13.85
C ILE A 297 5.70 9.92 -12.77
N ALA A 298 4.49 9.68 -12.25
CA ALA A 298 3.92 10.48 -11.16
C ALA A 298 4.79 10.44 -9.92
N GLY A 299 5.42 9.30 -9.62
CA GLY A 299 6.34 9.20 -8.50
C GLY A 299 6.04 8.09 -7.51
N ASN A 300 5.15 7.14 -7.83
CA ASN A 300 4.98 5.93 -7.02
C ASN A 300 6.27 5.10 -7.07
N ASP A 301 6.75 4.69 -5.92
CA ASP A 301 7.94 3.86 -5.78
C ASP A 301 7.55 2.38 -5.74
N ILE A 302 6.39 2.05 -5.16
CA ILE A 302 5.81 0.71 -5.14
C ILE A 302 4.44 0.75 -5.80
N ILE A 303 4.17 -0.22 -6.64
CA ILE A 303 2.86 -0.48 -7.26
C ILE A 303 2.24 -1.66 -6.52
N CYS A 304 1.08 -1.42 -5.89
CA CYS A 304 0.32 -2.43 -5.19
C CYS A 304 -0.54 -3.19 -6.19
N LEU A 305 -0.26 -4.45 -6.42
CA LEU A 305 -1.00 -5.33 -7.33
C LEU A 305 -1.62 -6.47 -6.52
N GLY A 306 -2.75 -6.18 -5.86
CA GLY A 306 -3.45 -7.12 -4.98
C GLY A 306 -4.00 -8.33 -5.74
N ASN A 307 -4.44 -8.10 -6.99
CA ASN A 307 -5.03 -9.13 -7.85
C ASN A 307 -6.08 -9.97 -7.12
N ASN A 308 -6.93 -9.30 -6.34
CA ASN A 308 -7.97 -9.90 -5.51
C ASN A 308 -9.37 -9.35 -5.85
N LEU A 309 -9.54 -8.84 -7.06
CA LEU A 309 -10.80 -8.42 -7.65
C LEU A 309 -11.08 -9.25 -8.90
N MET A 310 -12.34 -9.40 -9.26
CA MET A 310 -12.73 -10.10 -10.49
C MET A 310 -12.60 -9.18 -11.73
N PRO A 311 -12.11 -9.72 -12.87
CA PRO A 311 -11.58 -11.08 -13.05
C PRO A 311 -10.14 -11.22 -12.51
N TYR A 312 -9.79 -12.39 -11.99
CA TYR A 312 -8.39 -12.71 -11.68
C TYR A 312 -7.52 -12.67 -12.95
N ARG A 313 -6.34 -12.04 -12.87
CA ARG A 313 -5.40 -11.94 -13.99
C ARG A 313 -4.15 -12.77 -13.70
N GLU A 314 -4.07 -13.96 -14.31
CA GLU A 314 -3.00 -14.93 -14.06
C GLU A 314 -1.58 -14.37 -14.27
N ASN A 315 -1.40 -13.57 -15.31
CA ASN A 315 -0.09 -13.01 -15.67
C ASN A 315 0.13 -11.55 -15.22
N LEU A 316 -0.72 -11.00 -14.35
CA LEU A 316 -0.68 -9.58 -13.97
C LEU A 316 0.71 -9.13 -13.52
N ILE A 317 1.39 -9.89 -12.67
CA ILE A 317 2.68 -9.51 -12.11
C ILE A 317 3.80 -9.55 -13.17
N PRO A 318 4.01 -10.68 -13.90
CA PRO A 318 5.03 -10.68 -14.97
C PRO A 318 4.73 -9.65 -16.07
N GLU A 319 3.49 -9.53 -16.54
CA GLU A 319 3.09 -8.51 -17.54
C GLU A 319 3.43 -7.09 -17.08
N SER A 320 3.13 -6.75 -15.84
CA SER A 320 3.41 -5.41 -15.30
C SER A 320 4.91 -5.09 -15.28
N ILE A 321 5.73 -6.08 -14.87
CA ILE A 321 7.18 -5.91 -14.84
C ILE A 321 7.75 -5.75 -16.25
N GLU A 322 7.35 -6.62 -17.19
CA GLU A 322 7.84 -6.54 -18.57
C GLU A 322 7.34 -5.27 -19.29
N THR A 323 6.11 -4.82 -19.01
CA THR A 323 5.59 -3.54 -19.53
C THR A 323 6.43 -2.35 -19.05
N ILE A 324 6.73 -2.29 -17.73
CA ILE A 324 7.57 -1.20 -17.20
C ILE A 324 8.98 -1.23 -17.83
N ILE A 325 9.56 -2.43 -18.03
CA ILE A 325 10.87 -2.58 -18.69
C ILE A 325 10.79 -2.05 -20.11
N SER A 326 9.76 -2.44 -20.88
CA SER A 326 9.56 -1.94 -22.26
C SER A 326 9.43 -0.42 -22.28
N LEU A 327 8.65 0.16 -21.36
CA LEU A 327 8.50 1.63 -21.26
C LEU A 327 9.83 2.34 -20.95
N VAL A 328 10.74 1.70 -20.21
CA VAL A 328 12.09 2.24 -19.97
C VAL A 328 12.95 2.11 -21.22
N ASP A 329 12.92 0.97 -21.92
CA ASP A 329 13.69 0.74 -23.14
C ASP A 329 13.25 1.65 -24.27
N ASP A 330 11.96 1.97 -24.37
CA ASP A 330 11.36 2.92 -25.31
C ASP A 330 11.60 4.41 -24.94
N GLY A 331 12.21 4.67 -23.78
CA GLY A 331 12.51 6.01 -23.28
C GLY A 331 11.29 6.78 -22.73
N LYS A 332 10.12 6.15 -22.61
CA LYS A 332 8.92 6.73 -22.00
C LYS A 332 9.10 6.93 -20.48
N ILE A 333 9.76 5.99 -19.81
CA ILE A 333 10.16 6.10 -18.41
C ILE A 333 11.68 6.27 -18.31
N PRO A 334 12.19 7.38 -17.70
CA PRO A 334 13.62 7.53 -17.46
C PRO A 334 14.17 6.45 -16.53
N SER A 335 15.29 5.83 -16.86
CA SER A 335 15.93 4.80 -16.01
C SER A 335 16.24 5.31 -14.59
N GLU A 336 16.63 6.58 -14.47
CA GLU A 336 16.89 7.22 -13.17
C GLU A 336 15.64 7.27 -12.28
N ARG A 337 14.43 7.22 -12.85
CA ARG A 337 13.18 7.15 -12.08
C ARG A 337 13.08 5.79 -11.37
N ILE A 338 13.41 4.71 -12.07
CA ILE A 338 13.46 3.34 -11.51
C ILE A 338 14.52 3.25 -10.42
N GLU A 339 15.73 3.76 -10.68
CA GLU A 339 16.81 3.75 -9.68
C GLU A 339 16.45 4.52 -8.40
N LYS A 340 15.78 5.68 -8.52
CA LYS A 340 15.31 6.47 -7.37
C LYS A 340 14.30 5.68 -6.53
N SER A 341 13.35 5.00 -7.16
CA SER A 341 12.41 4.11 -6.47
C SER A 341 13.13 2.98 -5.76
N TYR A 342 13.98 2.27 -6.47
CA TYR A 342 14.75 1.15 -5.93
C TYR A 342 15.56 1.54 -4.68
N ARG A 343 16.26 2.68 -4.72
CA ARG A 343 17.03 3.19 -3.57
C ARG A 343 16.13 3.49 -2.37
N ARG A 344 14.95 4.11 -2.56
CA ARG A 344 14.00 4.39 -1.47
C ARG A 344 13.46 3.10 -0.86
N ILE A 345 13.11 2.13 -1.70
CA ILE A 345 12.62 0.82 -1.25
C ILE A 345 13.68 0.09 -0.43
N LEU A 346 14.91 0.01 -0.91
CA LEU A 346 15.99 -0.63 -0.15
C LEU A 346 16.30 0.09 1.15
N ASN A 347 16.30 1.43 1.16
CA ASN A 347 16.46 2.20 2.38
C ASN A 347 15.34 1.93 3.39
N MET A 348 14.07 1.84 2.94
CA MET A 348 12.94 1.47 3.81
C MET A 348 13.16 0.07 4.40
N LYS A 349 13.51 -0.92 3.57
CA LYS A 349 13.75 -2.29 4.01
C LYS A 349 14.87 -2.38 5.04
N SER A 350 15.93 -1.62 4.88
CA SER A 350 17.04 -1.59 5.84
C SER A 350 16.67 -1.01 7.22
N MET A 351 15.56 -0.30 7.34
CA MET A 351 15.06 0.24 8.61
C MET A 351 14.23 -0.76 9.42
N ILE A 352 13.75 -1.83 8.78
CA ILE A 352 12.85 -2.84 9.37
C ILE A 352 13.46 -4.27 9.31
N ALA A 353 14.72 -4.38 8.90
CA ALA A 353 15.46 -5.64 8.80
C ALA A 353 16.03 -6.10 10.14
#